data_3b80940305fbbdf67524574f65e4fbb4
#
_entry.id   3b80940305fbbdf67524574f65e4fbb4
#
_cell.length_a   1.000
_cell.length_b   1.000
_cell.length_c   1.000
_cell.angle_alpha   90.00
_cell.angle_beta   90.00
_cell.angle_gamma   90.00
#
_symmetry.space_group_name_H-M   'P 1'
#
loop_
_entity.id
_entity.type
_entity.pdbx_description
1 polymer ?
#
loop_
_entity_poly.entity_id
_entity_poly.type
_entity_poly.pdbx_seq_one_letter_code
_entity_poly.pdbx_strand_id
1 'polypeptide(L)'
;VMGIEIFSKLDCKYCTYAETMCKDLNLEYTKIIVDKDELKKQCGPGAVVYPQVKVNNKCIGDYFAFQEYIDESEPMLLPTMNRFTVFPIEHDNLWSLYKKAQMSNWTAEEVDVSADMDDWKKLSDNERHFVKYILAFFAGSDGIVFENINNNFADEVQYTEARSFYAYQVHNEMVHGETYSKLIDKYIRDSSEKKHLFDAITTIDPIKRKADWALKWFDTDRPFAERLLAFACVEGIFFSGSFCAIFWLKKRGLMPGLCFSNELISRDEGLHLEFALELFKMLKNKPSETVIQQIVREAVEIEKSFIIEALPCSLIGMNSEKMSDYIEYVSDRLLKQAGFNKIWNTQNPFDFMENISLDGKTNFFEKRVGDYGKIDESTAVTFDEEF
;
A
#
# COMPACT_ATOMS: atom_id res chain seq x y z
N VAL A 1 -4.73 4.98 23.40
CA VAL A 1 -4.15 3.66 23.62
C VAL A 1 -5.11 2.66 23.01
N MET A 2 -4.69 1.96 21.98
CA MET A 2 -5.46 0.82 21.44
C MET A 2 -5.41 -0.31 22.48
N GLY A 3 -6.54 -0.87 22.85
CA GLY A 3 -6.60 -1.97 23.81
C GLY A 3 -8.02 -2.37 24.18
N ILE A 4 -8.14 -3.51 24.83
CA ILE A 4 -9.40 -4.02 25.38
C ILE A 4 -9.41 -3.70 26.88
N GLU A 5 -10.47 -3.04 27.36
CA GLU A 5 -10.70 -2.79 28.77
C GLU A 5 -11.90 -3.59 29.23
N ILE A 6 -11.73 -4.47 30.22
CA ILE A 6 -12.78 -5.27 30.81
C ILE A 6 -13.16 -4.69 32.17
N PHE A 7 -14.26 -3.97 32.22
CA PHE A 7 -14.84 -3.45 33.47
C PHE A 7 -15.53 -4.57 34.22
N SER A 8 -15.00 -4.93 35.36
CA SER A 8 -15.28 -6.16 36.09
C SER A 8 -15.71 -5.89 37.53
N LYS A 9 -16.26 -6.91 38.20
CA LYS A 9 -16.44 -6.98 39.66
C LYS A 9 -15.81 -8.25 40.21
N LEU A 10 -15.66 -8.36 41.50
CA LEU A 10 -15.22 -9.59 42.20
C LEU A 10 -16.24 -10.71 41.98
N ASP A 11 -15.76 -11.95 41.89
CA ASP A 11 -16.55 -13.17 41.74
C ASP A 11 -17.54 -13.15 40.55
N CYS A 12 -17.08 -12.66 39.43
CA CYS A 12 -17.89 -12.53 38.22
C CYS A 12 -17.54 -13.59 37.16
N LYS A 13 -18.41 -14.57 36.97
CA LYS A 13 -18.23 -15.66 36.03
C LYS A 13 -18.00 -15.19 34.57
N TYR A 14 -18.84 -14.29 34.08
CA TYR A 14 -18.73 -13.79 32.70
C TYR A 14 -17.52 -12.85 32.50
N CYS A 15 -17.06 -12.18 33.56
CA CYS A 15 -15.81 -11.44 33.51
C CYS A 15 -14.62 -12.37 33.31
N THR A 16 -14.62 -13.52 34.03
CA THR A 16 -13.62 -14.58 33.85
C THR A 16 -13.66 -15.14 32.42
N TYR A 17 -14.85 -15.34 31.86
CA TYR A 17 -14.98 -15.82 30.48
C TYR A 17 -14.43 -14.82 29.47
N ALA A 18 -14.68 -13.52 29.64
CA ALA A 18 -14.12 -12.48 28.77
C ALA A 18 -12.57 -12.44 28.86
N GLU A 19 -12.03 -12.57 30.09
CA GLU A 19 -10.57 -12.65 30.28
C GLU A 19 -9.98 -13.91 29.65
N THR A 20 -10.64 -15.06 29.77
CA THR A 20 -10.21 -16.32 29.17
C THR A 20 -10.20 -16.21 27.66
N MET A 21 -11.25 -15.64 27.06
CA MET A 21 -11.32 -15.39 25.63
C MET A 21 -10.16 -14.51 25.15
N CYS A 22 -9.85 -13.42 25.85
CA CYS A 22 -8.69 -12.59 25.51
C CYS A 22 -7.37 -13.37 25.60
N LYS A 23 -7.19 -14.22 26.59
CA LYS A 23 -6.00 -15.06 26.75
C LYS A 23 -5.86 -16.10 25.64
N ASP A 24 -6.97 -16.81 25.34
CA ASP A 24 -7.00 -17.87 24.34
C ASP A 24 -6.71 -17.32 22.93
N LEU A 25 -7.13 -16.09 22.67
CA LEU A 25 -6.89 -15.37 21.40
C LEU A 25 -5.65 -14.47 21.44
N ASN A 26 -4.86 -14.53 22.52
CA ASN A 26 -3.67 -13.71 22.73
C ASN A 26 -3.91 -12.19 22.57
N LEU A 27 -5.09 -11.71 22.97
CA LEU A 27 -5.46 -10.31 22.89
C LEU A 27 -4.92 -9.51 24.08
N GLU A 28 -4.47 -8.29 23.81
CA GLU A 28 -4.08 -7.35 24.86
C GLU A 28 -5.30 -6.81 25.58
N TYR A 29 -5.38 -6.97 26.90
CA TYR A 29 -6.47 -6.43 27.68
C TYR A 29 -6.04 -5.93 29.05
N THR A 30 -6.84 -5.01 29.60
CA THR A 30 -6.73 -4.52 30.98
C THR A 30 -8.01 -4.82 31.73
N LYS A 31 -7.88 -5.49 32.88
CA LYS A 31 -9.01 -5.70 33.78
C LYS A 31 -9.12 -4.55 34.77
N ILE A 32 -10.30 -3.95 34.87
CA ILE A 32 -10.58 -2.81 35.75
C ILE A 32 -11.75 -3.18 36.67
N ILE A 33 -11.50 -3.25 37.98
CA ILE A 33 -12.55 -3.53 38.95
C ILE A 33 -13.24 -2.24 39.33
N VAL A 34 -14.56 -2.18 39.13
CA VAL A 34 -15.38 -0.97 39.33
C VAL A 34 -16.71 -1.34 40.03
N ASP A 35 -17.29 -0.37 40.73
CA ASP A 35 -18.67 -0.43 41.19
C ASP A 35 -19.68 -0.05 40.05
N LYS A 36 -20.98 -0.10 40.37
CA LYS A 36 -22.03 0.18 39.38
C LYS A 36 -22.07 1.64 38.93
N ASP A 37 -21.69 2.55 39.78
CA ASP A 37 -21.75 4.00 39.46
C ASP A 37 -20.58 4.37 38.55
N GLU A 38 -19.38 3.88 38.83
CA GLU A 38 -18.23 4.04 37.93
C GLU A 38 -18.45 3.30 36.60
N LEU A 39 -19.06 2.09 36.63
CA LEU A 39 -19.40 1.36 35.41
C LEU A 39 -20.29 2.20 34.45
N LYS A 40 -21.36 2.81 35.00
CA LYS A 40 -22.24 3.69 34.21
C LYS A 40 -21.53 4.94 33.70
N LYS A 41 -20.62 5.48 34.49
CA LYS A 41 -19.82 6.64 34.07
C LYS A 41 -18.91 6.29 32.90
N GLN A 42 -18.30 5.11 32.92
CA GLN A 42 -17.38 4.65 31.88
C GLN A 42 -18.09 4.18 30.61
N CYS A 43 -19.17 3.42 30.73
CA CYS A 43 -19.84 2.73 29.63
C CYS A 43 -21.24 3.26 29.29
N GLY A 44 -21.70 4.30 30.02
CA GLY A 44 -22.99 4.93 29.82
C GLY A 44 -24.09 4.41 30.75
N PRO A 45 -25.22 5.10 30.85
CA PRO A 45 -26.29 4.83 31.84
C PRO A 45 -26.96 3.47 31.66
N GLY A 46 -26.86 2.86 30.48
CA GLY A 46 -27.36 1.52 30.17
C GLY A 46 -26.46 0.36 30.65
N ALA A 47 -25.27 0.64 31.14
CA ALA A 47 -24.32 -0.35 31.63
C ALA A 47 -24.74 -0.84 33.04
N VAL A 48 -25.51 -1.93 33.10
CA VAL A 48 -26.08 -2.46 34.34
C VAL A 48 -25.58 -3.86 34.73
N VAL A 49 -24.91 -4.54 33.80
CA VAL A 49 -24.38 -5.91 33.98
C VAL A 49 -22.86 -5.91 33.81
N TYR A 50 -22.22 -6.97 34.38
CA TYR A 50 -20.78 -7.20 34.26
C TYR A 50 -20.48 -8.48 33.46
N PRO A 51 -19.38 -8.49 32.67
CA PRO A 51 -18.50 -7.35 32.39
C PRO A 51 -19.19 -6.32 31.51
N GLN A 52 -18.61 -5.13 31.43
CA GLN A 52 -18.74 -4.26 30.25
C GLN A 52 -17.35 -4.19 29.62
N VAL A 53 -17.29 -4.22 28.29
CA VAL A 53 -16.04 -4.24 27.54
C VAL A 53 -15.95 -3.02 26.64
N LYS A 54 -14.81 -2.35 26.67
CA LYS A 54 -14.45 -1.36 25.65
C LYS A 54 -13.34 -1.92 24.76
N VAL A 55 -13.41 -1.60 23.49
CA VAL A 55 -12.34 -1.82 22.54
C VAL A 55 -11.99 -0.47 21.91
N ASN A 56 -10.74 -0.06 22.01
CA ASN A 56 -10.25 1.23 21.51
C ASN A 56 -11.14 2.42 21.98
N ASN A 57 -11.43 2.48 23.27
CA ASN A 57 -12.32 3.46 23.92
C ASN A 57 -13.81 3.41 23.51
N LYS A 58 -14.22 2.54 22.61
CA LYS A 58 -15.63 2.33 22.22
C LYS A 58 -16.25 1.25 23.10
N CYS A 59 -17.38 1.54 23.73
CA CYS A 59 -18.10 0.58 24.55
C CYS A 59 -18.80 -0.45 23.62
N ILE A 60 -18.44 -1.72 23.77
CA ILE A 60 -19.00 -2.84 22.99
C ILE A 60 -20.24 -3.37 23.70
N GLY A 61 -20.19 -3.56 25.03
CA GLY A 61 -21.28 -4.07 25.82
C GLY A 61 -20.86 -5.16 26.80
N ASP A 62 -21.77 -6.09 27.08
CA ASP A 62 -21.51 -7.21 27.98
C ASP A 62 -20.67 -8.33 27.34
N TYR A 63 -20.54 -9.47 28.04
CA TYR A 63 -19.78 -10.61 27.54
C TYR A 63 -20.27 -11.13 26.18
N PHE A 64 -21.58 -11.20 25.97
CA PHE A 64 -22.15 -11.74 24.74
C PHE A 64 -21.95 -10.76 23.57
N ALA A 65 -22.14 -9.47 23.80
CA ALA A 65 -21.83 -8.44 22.81
C ALA A 65 -20.32 -8.41 22.47
N PHE A 66 -19.45 -8.64 23.45
CA PHE A 66 -18.02 -8.75 23.22
C PHE A 66 -17.65 -10.00 22.42
N GLN A 67 -18.29 -11.15 22.70
CA GLN A 67 -18.11 -12.36 21.92
C GLN A 67 -18.53 -12.17 20.46
N GLU A 68 -19.69 -11.60 20.22
CA GLU A 68 -20.17 -11.27 18.87
C GLU A 68 -19.21 -10.30 18.14
N TYR A 69 -18.75 -9.28 18.85
CA TYR A 69 -17.74 -8.35 18.32
C TYR A 69 -16.46 -9.07 17.87
N ILE A 70 -15.91 -9.97 18.69
CA ILE A 70 -14.73 -10.76 18.33
C ILE A 70 -15.01 -11.67 17.14
N ASP A 71 -16.17 -12.34 17.14
CA ASP A 71 -16.57 -13.25 16.07
C ASP A 71 -16.77 -12.52 14.73
N GLU A 72 -17.17 -11.25 14.75
CA GLU A 72 -17.35 -10.42 13.54
C GLU A 72 -16.08 -9.66 13.12
N SER A 73 -15.13 -9.47 14.02
CA SER A 73 -13.92 -8.72 13.76
C SER A 73 -12.94 -9.46 12.84
N GLU A 74 -12.12 -8.67 12.14
CA GLU A 74 -10.95 -9.15 11.43
C GLU A 74 -9.82 -9.47 12.42
N PRO A 75 -9.28 -10.70 12.45
CA PRO A 75 -8.22 -11.06 13.42
C PRO A 75 -7.00 -10.12 13.34
N MET A 76 -6.60 -9.70 12.16
CA MET A 76 -5.44 -8.83 11.97
C MET A 76 -5.62 -7.41 12.53
N LEU A 77 -6.85 -7.01 12.87
CA LEU A 77 -7.16 -5.69 13.43
C LEU A 77 -7.38 -5.73 14.94
N LEU A 78 -7.40 -6.93 15.54
CA LEU A 78 -7.58 -7.08 16.97
C LEU A 78 -6.28 -6.78 17.72
N PRO A 79 -6.34 -6.03 18.85
CA PRO A 79 -5.17 -5.77 19.68
C PRO A 79 -4.52 -7.07 20.16
N THR A 80 -3.23 -7.25 19.89
CA THR A 80 -2.48 -8.44 20.28
C THR A 80 -1.27 -8.11 21.15
N MET A 81 -0.90 -9.02 22.06
CA MET A 81 0.34 -8.92 22.85
C MET A 81 1.60 -9.11 22.01
N ASN A 82 1.50 -9.83 20.88
CA ASN A 82 2.66 -10.16 20.03
C ASN A 82 3.22 -8.95 19.27
N ARG A 83 2.49 -7.85 19.16
CA ARG A 83 2.89 -6.65 18.41
C ARG A 83 4.20 -5.98 18.89
N PHE A 84 4.68 -6.30 20.09
CA PHE A 84 5.88 -5.71 20.67
C PHE A 84 7.14 -6.53 20.43
N THR A 85 7.02 -7.73 19.88
CA THR A 85 8.13 -8.63 19.60
C THR A 85 8.09 -9.12 18.16
N VAL A 86 9.27 -9.28 17.55
CA VAL A 86 9.35 -9.77 16.17
C VAL A 86 9.17 -11.27 16.11
N PHE A 87 9.67 -11.99 17.09
CA PHE A 87 9.62 -13.45 17.16
C PHE A 87 8.67 -13.95 18.25
N PRO A 88 8.01 -15.11 18.03
CA PRO A 88 8.08 -15.95 16.85
C PRO A 88 7.39 -15.34 15.64
N ILE A 89 7.81 -15.69 14.41
CA ILE A 89 7.10 -15.34 13.18
C ILE A 89 5.85 -16.22 13.08
N GLU A 90 4.70 -15.58 12.94
CA GLU A 90 3.41 -16.27 12.82
C GLU A 90 2.87 -16.26 11.38
N HIS A 91 3.32 -15.31 10.56
CA HIS A 91 2.87 -15.12 9.18
C HIS A 91 4.06 -15.11 8.22
N ASP A 92 4.59 -16.29 7.89
CA ASP A 92 5.76 -16.48 7.02
C ASP A 92 5.62 -15.83 5.64
N ASN A 93 4.40 -15.82 5.08
CA ASN A 93 4.10 -15.17 3.81
C ASN A 93 4.36 -13.65 3.86
N LEU A 94 3.87 -12.97 4.90
CA LEU A 94 4.08 -11.52 5.09
C LEU A 94 5.54 -11.22 5.42
N TRP A 95 6.15 -12.06 6.28
CA TRP A 95 7.56 -11.92 6.62
C TRP A 95 8.47 -12.06 5.41
N SER A 96 8.18 -13.03 4.53
CA SER A 96 8.91 -13.23 3.29
C SER A 96 8.87 -12.00 2.37
N LEU A 97 7.69 -11.35 2.26
CA LEU A 97 7.54 -10.11 1.50
C LEU A 97 8.35 -8.95 2.11
N TYR A 98 8.31 -8.81 3.45
CA TYR A 98 9.17 -7.85 4.14
C TYR A 98 10.66 -8.08 3.86
N LYS A 99 11.11 -9.33 3.89
CA LYS A 99 12.52 -9.67 3.59
C LYS A 99 12.88 -9.39 2.12
N LYS A 100 11.96 -9.65 1.17
CA LYS A 100 12.16 -9.26 -0.23
C LYS A 100 12.30 -7.74 -0.38
N ALA A 101 11.45 -6.96 0.32
CA ALA A 101 11.52 -5.51 0.32
C ALA A 101 12.87 -5.01 0.83
N GLN A 102 13.35 -5.54 1.96
CA GLN A 102 14.67 -5.18 2.49
C GLN A 102 15.83 -5.49 1.52
N MET A 103 15.78 -6.62 0.82
CA MET A 103 16.80 -6.99 -0.16
C MET A 103 16.80 -6.09 -1.40
N SER A 104 15.69 -5.44 -1.70
CA SER A 104 15.55 -4.51 -2.82
C SER A 104 15.89 -3.05 -2.47
N ASN A 105 16.40 -2.77 -1.27
CA ASN A 105 16.71 -1.41 -0.81
C ASN A 105 17.67 -0.67 -1.76
N TRP A 106 17.39 0.61 -1.96
CA TRP A 106 18.19 1.54 -2.74
C TRP A 106 17.98 2.97 -2.22
N THR A 107 18.79 3.92 -2.68
CA THR A 107 18.70 5.33 -2.31
C THR A 107 18.62 6.22 -3.56
N ALA A 108 18.08 7.41 -3.42
CA ALA A 108 17.95 8.37 -4.52
C ALA A 108 19.30 8.79 -5.12
N GLU A 109 20.41 8.63 -4.38
CA GLU A 109 21.78 8.89 -4.86
C GLU A 109 22.27 7.86 -5.87
N GLU A 110 21.69 6.66 -5.90
CA GLU A 110 22.05 5.64 -6.89
C GLU A 110 21.55 5.96 -8.30
N VAL A 111 20.63 6.92 -8.43
CA VAL A 111 20.07 7.33 -9.72
C VAL A 111 20.92 8.43 -10.36
N ASP A 112 21.75 8.07 -11.32
CA ASP A 112 22.53 9.04 -12.10
C ASP A 112 21.69 9.60 -13.26
N VAL A 113 21.32 10.87 -13.14
CA VAL A 113 20.55 11.61 -14.17
C VAL A 113 21.42 12.51 -15.04
N SER A 114 22.74 12.40 -14.96
CA SER A 114 23.66 13.28 -15.68
C SER A 114 23.52 13.16 -17.21
N ALA A 115 23.36 11.93 -17.70
CA ALA A 115 23.19 11.63 -19.12
C ALA A 115 21.83 12.08 -19.67
N ASP A 116 20.81 12.18 -18.83
CA ASP A 116 19.46 12.58 -19.25
C ASP A 116 19.40 14.01 -19.81
N MET A 117 20.29 14.88 -19.36
CA MET A 117 20.29 16.30 -19.78
C MET A 117 20.52 16.49 -21.27
N ASP A 118 21.25 15.59 -21.91
CA ASP A 118 21.49 15.68 -23.35
C ASP A 118 20.26 15.16 -24.13
N ASP A 119 19.56 14.18 -23.62
CA ASP A 119 18.30 13.73 -24.19
C ASP A 119 17.18 14.73 -23.93
N TRP A 120 17.11 15.30 -22.72
CA TRP A 120 16.15 16.34 -22.35
C TRP A 120 16.14 17.52 -23.33
N LYS A 121 17.33 17.96 -23.77
CA LYS A 121 17.46 19.05 -24.76
C LYS A 121 16.94 18.67 -26.15
N LYS A 122 17.00 17.36 -26.50
CA LYS A 122 16.55 16.82 -27.79
C LYS A 122 15.06 16.50 -27.83
N LEU A 123 14.45 16.29 -26.66
CA LEU A 123 13.00 16.00 -26.56
C LEU A 123 12.21 17.18 -27.17
N SER A 124 11.11 16.85 -27.84
CA SER A 124 10.11 17.84 -28.27
C SER A 124 9.42 18.47 -27.04
N ASP A 125 8.76 19.61 -27.27
CA ASP A 125 7.97 20.24 -26.19
C ASP A 125 6.88 19.32 -25.64
N ASN A 126 6.27 18.52 -26.50
CA ASN A 126 5.28 17.53 -26.13
C ASN A 126 5.85 16.42 -25.25
N GLU A 127 7.02 15.90 -25.58
CA GLU A 127 7.70 14.88 -24.78
C GLU A 127 8.15 15.44 -23.42
N ARG A 128 8.66 16.67 -23.39
CA ARG A 128 8.99 17.36 -22.12
C ARG A 128 7.74 17.59 -21.27
N HIS A 129 6.64 18.04 -21.87
CA HIS A 129 5.35 18.17 -21.17
C HIS A 129 4.92 16.84 -20.55
N PHE A 130 4.97 15.77 -21.33
CA PHE A 130 4.62 14.43 -20.88
C PHE A 130 5.45 14.00 -19.66
N VAL A 131 6.78 14.09 -19.70
CA VAL A 131 7.66 13.72 -18.60
C VAL A 131 7.39 14.58 -17.36
N LYS A 132 7.23 15.91 -17.52
CA LYS A 132 6.92 16.84 -16.41
C LYS A 132 5.66 16.43 -15.65
N TYR A 133 4.60 16.10 -16.37
CA TYR A 133 3.30 15.77 -15.77
C TYR A 133 3.30 14.39 -15.09
N ILE A 134 4.02 13.42 -15.64
CA ILE A 134 4.25 12.13 -14.95
C ILE A 134 4.98 12.37 -13.62
N LEU A 135 6.08 13.09 -13.63
CA LEU A 135 6.86 13.36 -12.42
C LEU A 135 6.06 14.15 -11.40
N ALA A 136 5.23 15.11 -11.85
CA ALA A 136 4.33 15.87 -10.98
C ALA A 136 3.26 14.98 -10.32
N PHE A 137 2.71 14.02 -11.09
CA PHE A 137 1.77 13.03 -10.57
C PHE A 137 2.45 12.14 -9.52
N PHE A 138 3.59 11.56 -9.82
CA PHE A 138 4.31 10.68 -8.91
C PHE A 138 4.68 11.40 -7.60
N ALA A 139 5.30 12.58 -7.69
CA ALA A 139 5.72 13.34 -6.51
C ALA A 139 4.56 13.67 -5.54
N GLY A 140 3.35 13.83 -6.06
CA GLY A 140 2.17 14.06 -5.22
C GLY A 140 1.51 12.79 -4.71
N SER A 141 1.53 11.71 -5.50
CA SER A 141 0.85 10.46 -5.19
C SER A 141 1.53 9.68 -4.07
N ASP A 142 2.87 9.60 -4.07
CA ASP A 142 3.64 8.91 -3.03
C ASP A 142 3.43 9.57 -1.66
N GLY A 143 3.25 10.90 -1.60
CA GLY A 143 2.87 11.59 -0.38
C GLY A 143 1.50 11.17 0.16
N ILE A 144 0.52 10.92 -0.72
CA ILE A 144 -0.82 10.42 -0.33
C ILE A 144 -0.71 8.97 0.17
N VAL A 145 0.05 8.13 -0.51
CA VAL A 145 0.31 6.74 -0.10
C VAL A 145 0.97 6.71 1.28
N PHE A 146 2.05 7.46 1.45
CA PHE A 146 2.77 7.63 2.72
C PHE A 146 1.82 8.01 3.87
N GLU A 147 1.00 9.05 3.69
CA GLU A 147 0.05 9.52 4.71
C GLU A 147 -0.99 8.44 5.07
N ASN A 148 -1.50 7.70 4.09
CA ASN A 148 -2.49 6.65 4.33
C ASN A 148 -1.90 5.47 5.11
N ILE A 149 -0.69 5.03 4.75
CA ILE A 149 -0.01 3.96 5.48
C ILE A 149 0.23 4.40 6.92
N ASN A 150 0.84 5.57 7.10
CA ASN A 150 1.29 6.04 8.41
C ASN A 150 0.12 6.35 9.36
N ASN A 151 -0.95 6.94 8.86
CA ASN A 151 -2.07 7.40 9.69
C ASN A 151 -3.18 6.34 9.87
N ASN A 152 -3.24 5.33 8.99
CA ASN A 152 -4.30 4.32 9.00
C ASN A 152 -3.72 2.89 9.08
N PHE A 153 -3.23 2.33 7.98
CA PHE A 153 -2.90 0.90 7.89
C PHE A 153 -1.86 0.41 8.90
N ALA A 154 -0.77 1.19 9.12
CA ALA A 154 0.27 0.83 10.08
C ALA A 154 -0.20 0.81 11.53
N ASP A 155 -1.27 1.56 11.83
CA ASP A 155 -1.86 1.64 13.16
C ASP A 155 -2.98 0.59 13.35
N GLU A 156 -3.78 0.36 12.32
CA GLU A 156 -4.90 -0.57 12.36
C GLU A 156 -4.47 -2.04 12.33
N VAL A 157 -3.50 -2.41 11.49
CA VAL A 157 -3.04 -3.80 11.37
C VAL A 157 -2.11 -4.16 12.52
N GLN A 158 -2.45 -5.24 13.25
CA GLN A 158 -1.75 -5.63 14.47
C GLN A 158 -0.72 -6.74 14.28
N TYR A 159 -0.70 -7.41 13.13
CA TYR A 159 0.32 -8.44 12.83
C TYR A 159 1.70 -7.80 12.71
N THR A 160 2.66 -8.31 13.49
CA THR A 160 4.02 -7.74 13.56
C THR A 160 4.74 -7.76 12.21
N GLU A 161 4.54 -8.81 11.43
CA GLU A 161 5.11 -8.98 10.09
C GLU A 161 4.56 -7.93 9.12
N ALA A 162 3.24 -7.66 9.19
CA ALA A 162 2.62 -6.62 8.38
C ALA A 162 3.10 -5.23 8.78
N ARG A 163 3.19 -4.94 10.07
CA ARG A 163 3.74 -3.66 10.58
C ARG A 163 5.17 -3.45 10.16
N SER A 164 5.98 -4.52 10.13
CA SER A 164 7.36 -4.46 9.66
C SER A 164 7.42 -4.10 8.17
N PHE A 165 6.53 -4.66 7.35
CA PHE A 165 6.44 -4.32 5.94
C PHE A 165 5.99 -2.87 5.74
N TYR A 166 4.93 -2.42 6.40
CA TYR A 166 4.45 -1.05 6.30
C TYR A 166 5.51 -0.01 6.70
N ALA A 167 6.26 -0.28 7.79
CA ALA A 167 7.35 0.60 8.20
C ALA A 167 8.44 0.71 7.10
N TYR A 168 8.70 -0.38 6.38
CA TYR A 168 9.63 -0.37 5.26
C TYR A 168 9.02 0.31 4.03
N GLN A 169 7.76 0.07 3.71
CA GLN A 169 7.05 0.73 2.60
C GLN A 169 7.04 2.25 2.80
N VAL A 170 6.75 2.75 4.01
CA VAL A 170 6.87 4.18 4.34
C VAL A 170 8.27 4.73 4.02
N HIS A 171 9.33 3.96 4.32
CA HIS A 171 10.68 4.36 3.93
C HIS A 171 10.86 4.41 2.41
N ASN A 172 10.33 3.42 1.68
CA ASN A 172 10.42 3.39 0.21
C ASN A 172 9.71 4.61 -0.43
N GLU A 173 8.51 4.95 0.03
CA GLU A 173 7.76 6.11 -0.48
C GLU A 173 8.55 7.42 -0.31
N MET A 174 9.31 7.54 0.79
CA MET A 174 10.20 8.70 0.98
C MET A 174 11.36 8.71 -0.04
N VAL A 175 11.94 7.55 -0.36
CA VAL A 175 13.00 7.44 -1.39
C VAL A 175 12.44 7.74 -2.79
N HIS A 176 11.23 7.26 -3.10
CA HIS A 176 10.53 7.55 -4.34
C HIS A 176 10.26 9.06 -4.48
N GLY A 177 9.63 9.67 -3.48
CA GLY A 177 9.32 11.11 -3.48
C GLY A 177 10.56 11.99 -3.58
N GLU A 178 11.67 11.62 -2.89
CA GLU A 178 12.96 12.31 -3.04
C GLU A 178 13.49 12.18 -4.46
N THR A 179 13.42 11.00 -5.07
CA THR A 179 13.90 10.75 -6.43
C THR A 179 13.12 11.59 -7.45
N TYR A 180 11.78 11.60 -7.38
CA TYR A 180 10.96 12.42 -8.26
C TYR A 180 11.23 13.92 -8.08
N SER A 181 11.42 14.36 -6.85
CA SER A 181 11.79 15.76 -6.55
C SER A 181 13.14 16.14 -7.16
N LYS A 182 14.14 15.27 -7.07
CA LYS A 182 15.46 15.46 -7.71
C LYS A 182 15.36 15.50 -9.25
N LEU A 183 14.52 14.65 -9.85
CA LEU A 183 14.27 14.63 -11.29
C LEU A 183 13.61 15.95 -11.75
N ILE A 184 12.57 16.40 -11.07
CA ILE A 184 11.91 17.69 -11.33
C ILE A 184 12.91 18.83 -11.20
N ASP A 185 13.69 18.87 -10.12
CA ASP A 185 14.70 19.93 -9.91
C ASP A 185 15.77 19.95 -11.00
N LYS A 186 16.17 18.78 -11.48
CA LYS A 186 17.19 18.65 -12.52
C LYS A 186 16.72 19.08 -13.90
N TYR A 187 15.51 18.66 -14.30
CA TYR A 187 15.01 18.89 -15.66
C TYR A 187 14.40 20.27 -15.83
N ILE A 188 13.81 20.85 -14.80
CA ILE A 188 13.05 22.09 -14.87
C ILE A 188 13.84 23.20 -14.19
N ARG A 189 14.09 24.28 -14.94
CA ARG A 189 14.88 25.43 -14.47
C ARG A 189 14.02 26.56 -13.92
N ASP A 190 12.83 26.73 -14.45
CA ASP A 190 11.92 27.80 -14.03
C ASP A 190 11.27 27.49 -12.68
N SER A 191 11.44 28.40 -11.71
CA SER A 191 10.96 28.21 -10.33
C SER A 191 9.44 28.24 -10.23
N SER A 192 8.76 28.97 -11.10
CA SER A 192 7.30 29.05 -11.13
C SER A 192 6.71 27.75 -11.67
N GLU A 193 7.33 27.20 -12.72
CA GLU A 193 6.95 25.90 -13.27
C GLU A 193 7.18 24.77 -12.27
N LYS A 194 8.34 24.75 -11.56
CA LYS A 194 8.60 23.79 -10.49
C LYS A 194 7.51 23.83 -9.44
N LYS A 195 7.17 25.02 -8.96
CA LYS A 195 6.11 25.19 -7.95
C LYS A 195 4.77 24.65 -8.45
N HIS A 196 4.40 24.98 -9.69
CA HIS A 196 3.17 24.46 -10.30
C HIS A 196 3.13 22.93 -10.35
N LEU A 197 4.25 22.28 -10.64
CA LEU A 197 4.34 20.82 -10.69
C LEU A 197 4.30 20.18 -9.29
N PHE A 198 4.94 20.79 -8.30
CA PHE A 198 4.81 20.32 -6.90
C PHE A 198 3.40 20.52 -6.32
N ASP A 199 2.66 21.51 -6.80
CA ASP A 199 1.28 21.75 -6.40
C ASP A 199 0.25 20.96 -7.27
N ALA A 200 0.69 20.01 -8.10
CA ALA A 200 -0.10 19.36 -9.16
C ALA A 200 -1.35 18.66 -8.65
N ILE A 201 -1.31 18.06 -7.45
CA ILE A 201 -2.46 17.39 -6.84
C ILE A 201 -3.63 18.35 -6.56
N THR A 202 -3.39 19.65 -6.55
CA THR A 202 -4.42 20.68 -6.34
C THR A 202 -4.70 21.53 -7.57
N THR A 203 -3.72 21.62 -8.52
CA THR A 203 -3.75 22.56 -9.63
C THR A 203 -3.98 21.92 -10.99
N ILE A 204 -3.72 20.61 -11.13
CA ILE A 204 -3.85 19.87 -12.40
C ILE A 204 -5.03 18.89 -12.29
N ASP A 205 -6.12 19.22 -12.95
CA ASP A 205 -7.42 18.57 -12.77
C ASP A 205 -7.40 17.03 -12.88
N PRO A 206 -6.77 16.38 -13.89
CA PRO A 206 -6.68 14.93 -13.93
C PRO A 206 -5.87 14.30 -12.79
N ILE A 207 -4.80 14.97 -12.32
CA ILE A 207 -4.01 14.53 -11.15
C ILE A 207 -4.85 14.68 -9.88
N LYS A 208 -5.56 15.80 -9.75
CA LYS A 208 -6.47 16.06 -8.64
C LYS A 208 -7.55 14.98 -8.53
N ARG A 209 -8.14 14.54 -9.64
CA ARG A 209 -9.16 13.47 -9.64
C ARG A 209 -8.62 12.15 -9.07
N LYS A 210 -7.38 11.76 -9.40
CA LYS A 210 -6.71 10.60 -8.81
C LYS A 210 -6.48 10.80 -7.31
N ALA A 211 -5.99 11.97 -6.91
CA ALA A 211 -5.77 12.31 -5.50
C ALA A 211 -7.08 12.32 -4.69
N ASP A 212 -8.13 12.98 -5.19
CA ASP A 212 -9.44 13.03 -4.53
C ASP A 212 -10.05 11.62 -4.36
N TRP A 213 -9.87 10.73 -5.36
CA TRP A 213 -10.32 9.34 -5.25
C TRP A 213 -9.54 8.58 -4.19
N ALA A 214 -8.21 8.72 -4.13
CA ALA A 214 -7.39 8.07 -3.12
C ALA A 214 -7.74 8.59 -1.71
N LEU A 215 -7.86 9.90 -1.54
CA LEU A 215 -8.18 10.54 -0.26
C LEU A 215 -9.56 10.16 0.29
N LYS A 216 -10.57 9.87 -0.56
CA LYS A 216 -11.88 9.40 -0.07
C LYS A 216 -11.80 8.08 0.69
N TRP A 217 -10.73 7.28 0.47
CA TRP A 217 -10.50 6.01 1.13
C TRP A 217 -9.67 6.12 2.43
N PHE A 218 -9.32 7.35 2.85
CA PHE A 218 -8.73 7.60 4.17
C PHE A 218 -9.77 7.54 5.29
N ASP A 219 -11.05 7.66 4.92
CA ASP A 219 -12.16 7.63 5.86
C ASP A 219 -12.27 6.24 6.52
N THR A 220 -11.90 6.19 7.80
CA THR A 220 -11.87 4.96 8.59
C THR A 220 -13.26 4.42 8.96
N ASP A 221 -14.32 5.17 8.71
CA ASP A 221 -15.70 4.69 8.82
C ASP A 221 -16.06 3.72 7.66
N ARG A 222 -15.27 3.70 6.59
CA ARG A 222 -15.40 2.71 5.52
C ARG A 222 -14.80 1.36 5.93
N PRO A 223 -15.38 0.22 5.44
CA PRO A 223 -14.86 -1.11 5.74
C PRO A 223 -13.38 -1.24 5.38
N PHE A 224 -12.58 -1.81 6.29
CA PHE A 224 -11.15 -2.00 6.09
C PHE A 224 -10.82 -2.72 4.77
N ALA A 225 -11.57 -3.78 4.44
CA ALA A 225 -11.37 -4.56 3.23
C ALA A 225 -11.53 -3.72 1.93
N GLU A 226 -12.51 -2.78 1.92
CA GLU A 226 -12.71 -1.90 0.78
C GLU A 226 -11.57 -0.88 0.67
N ARG A 227 -11.12 -0.32 1.81
CA ARG A 227 -9.99 0.61 1.85
C ARG A 227 -8.67 -0.06 1.41
N LEU A 228 -8.43 -1.29 1.85
CA LEU A 228 -7.25 -2.06 1.45
C LEU A 228 -7.26 -2.40 -0.05
N LEU A 229 -8.41 -2.75 -0.62
CA LEU A 229 -8.54 -2.97 -2.05
C LEU A 229 -8.33 -1.67 -2.85
N ALA A 230 -8.90 -0.56 -2.39
CA ALA A 230 -8.70 0.74 -3.02
C ALA A 230 -7.22 1.17 -2.96
N PHE A 231 -6.55 0.90 -1.86
CA PHE A 231 -5.11 1.11 -1.73
C PHE A 231 -4.32 0.26 -2.75
N ALA A 232 -4.68 -1.03 -2.90
CA ALA A 232 -4.11 -1.89 -3.94
C ALA A 232 -4.37 -1.36 -5.36
N CYS A 233 -5.50 -0.68 -5.61
CA CYS A 233 -5.76 -0.02 -6.90
C CYS A 233 -4.85 1.22 -7.10
N VAL A 234 -4.52 1.96 -6.06
CA VAL A 234 -3.55 3.07 -6.17
C VAL A 234 -2.19 2.52 -6.57
N GLU A 235 -1.67 1.53 -5.86
CA GLU A 235 -0.35 0.91 -6.11
C GLU A 235 -0.28 0.20 -7.47
N GLY A 236 -1.33 -0.54 -7.84
CA GLY A 236 -1.32 -1.40 -9.03
C GLY A 236 -1.88 -0.77 -10.29
N ILE A 237 -2.83 0.17 -10.20
CA ILE A 237 -3.53 0.73 -11.36
C ILE A 237 -3.08 2.16 -11.64
N PHE A 238 -3.08 3.05 -10.63
CA PHE A 238 -2.82 4.47 -10.85
C PHE A 238 -1.41 4.80 -11.32
N PHE A 239 -0.45 3.95 -11.03
CA PHE A 239 0.92 4.10 -11.52
C PHE A 239 1.18 3.39 -12.86
N SER A 240 0.32 2.43 -13.24
CA SER A 240 0.59 1.49 -14.33
C SER A 240 0.79 2.16 -15.69
N GLY A 241 -0.07 3.10 -16.06
CA GLY A 241 0.02 3.83 -17.33
C GLY A 241 1.27 4.69 -17.42
N SER A 242 1.63 5.36 -16.32
CA SER A 242 2.81 6.21 -16.21
C SER A 242 4.11 5.41 -16.32
N PHE A 243 4.21 4.28 -15.60
CA PHE A 243 5.35 3.37 -15.71
C PHE A 243 5.52 2.82 -17.12
N CYS A 244 4.42 2.36 -17.73
CA CYS A 244 4.44 1.87 -19.11
C CYS A 244 4.97 2.93 -20.10
N ALA A 245 4.56 4.16 -19.92
CA ALA A 245 4.99 5.26 -20.76
C ALA A 245 6.49 5.60 -20.62
N ILE A 246 7.05 5.53 -19.41
CA ILE A 246 8.49 5.70 -19.20
C ILE A 246 9.26 4.49 -19.78
N PHE A 247 8.75 3.26 -19.65
CA PHE A 247 9.36 2.11 -20.31
C PHE A 247 9.33 2.21 -21.84
N TRP A 248 8.36 2.91 -22.41
CA TRP A 248 8.38 3.25 -23.83
C TRP A 248 9.55 4.20 -24.20
N LEU A 249 9.86 5.19 -23.37
CA LEU A 249 11.06 6.02 -23.54
C LEU A 249 12.33 5.18 -23.48
N LYS A 250 12.40 4.21 -22.56
CA LYS A 250 13.51 3.25 -22.49
C LYS A 250 13.66 2.45 -23.78
N LYS A 251 12.55 1.94 -24.36
CA LYS A 251 12.56 1.21 -25.64
C LYS A 251 13.13 2.07 -26.78
N ARG A 252 13.00 3.39 -26.68
CA ARG A 252 13.56 4.36 -27.63
C ARG A 252 15.01 4.77 -27.32
N GLY A 253 15.59 4.29 -26.24
CA GLY A 253 16.96 4.62 -25.81
C GLY A 253 17.12 6.04 -25.29
N LEU A 254 16.07 6.61 -24.68
CA LEU A 254 16.02 7.98 -24.17
C LEU A 254 15.94 8.01 -22.64
N MET A 255 16.52 9.06 -22.02
CA MET A 255 16.38 9.37 -20.60
C MET A 255 16.81 8.19 -19.69
N PRO A 256 18.08 7.74 -19.77
CA PRO A 256 18.52 6.52 -19.06
C PRO A 256 18.38 6.60 -17.54
N GLY A 257 18.62 7.76 -16.92
CA GLY A 257 18.46 7.94 -15.48
C GLY A 257 16.99 7.88 -15.03
N LEU A 258 16.09 8.56 -15.75
CA LEU A 258 14.65 8.46 -15.54
C LEU A 258 14.16 7.02 -15.72
N CYS A 259 14.63 6.33 -16.75
CA CYS A 259 14.26 4.94 -17.01
C CYS A 259 14.78 4.00 -15.91
N PHE A 260 15.98 4.22 -15.40
CA PHE A 260 16.54 3.44 -14.32
C PHE A 260 15.76 3.64 -13.00
N SER A 261 15.43 4.89 -12.65
CA SER A 261 14.57 5.13 -11.48
C SER A 261 13.21 4.46 -11.63
N ASN A 262 12.61 4.50 -12.84
CA ASN A 262 11.35 3.83 -13.12
C ASN A 262 11.43 2.30 -12.93
N GLU A 263 12.56 1.67 -13.24
CA GLU A 263 12.78 0.23 -12.99
C GLU A 263 12.79 -0.08 -11.49
N LEU A 264 13.48 0.74 -10.70
CA LEU A 264 13.59 0.54 -9.26
C LEU A 264 12.22 0.76 -8.58
N ILE A 265 11.57 1.86 -8.89
CA ILE A 265 10.30 2.24 -8.28
C ILE A 265 9.18 1.28 -8.70
N SER A 266 9.03 0.98 -10.00
CA SER A 266 7.97 0.06 -10.45
C SER A 266 8.13 -1.36 -9.89
N ARG A 267 9.34 -1.79 -9.57
CA ARG A 267 9.60 -3.04 -8.85
C ARG A 267 9.08 -2.96 -7.41
N ASP A 268 9.37 -1.85 -6.73
CA ASP A 268 8.95 -1.65 -5.34
C ASP A 268 7.41 -1.54 -5.26
N GLU A 269 6.76 -0.79 -6.16
CA GLU A 269 5.29 -0.71 -6.26
C GLU A 269 4.64 -2.07 -6.53
N GLY A 270 5.30 -2.90 -7.34
CA GLY A 270 4.85 -4.28 -7.55
C GLY A 270 4.87 -5.10 -6.27
N LEU A 271 5.84 -4.90 -5.39
CA LEU A 271 5.92 -5.58 -4.11
C LEU A 271 4.92 -5.02 -3.09
N HIS A 272 4.67 -3.69 -3.12
CA HIS A 272 3.62 -3.03 -2.33
C HIS A 272 2.23 -3.58 -2.68
N LEU A 273 1.95 -3.72 -3.97
CA LEU A 273 0.72 -4.35 -4.46
C LEU A 273 0.62 -5.82 -4.03
N GLU A 274 1.69 -6.61 -4.19
CA GLU A 274 1.73 -8.02 -3.78
C GLU A 274 1.39 -8.15 -2.29
N PHE A 275 1.95 -7.28 -1.45
CA PHE A 275 1.71 -7.26 -0.02
C PHE A 275 0.25 -6.88 0.32
N ALA A 276 -0.28 -5.82 -0.29
CA ALA A 276 -1.67 -5.40 -0.06
C ALA A 276 -2.65 -6.52 -0.44
N LEU A 277 -2.41 -7.21 -1.56
CA LEU A 277 -3.25 -8.32 -2.01
C LEU A 277 -3.09 -9.57 -1.13
N GLU A 278 -1.91 -9.81 -0.57
CA GLU A 278 -1.69 -10.91 0.36
C GLU A 278 -2.45 -10.68 1.67
N LEU A 279 -2.40 -9.47 2.24
CA LEU A 279 -3.24 -9.09 3.37
C LEU A 279 -4.73 -9.23 3.04
N PHE A 280 -5.15 -8.79 1.86
CA PHE A 280 -6.53 -8.89 1.43
C PHE A 280 -7.02 -10.35 1.36
N LYS A 281 -6.18 -11.28 0.91
CA LYS A 281 -6.50 -12.72 0.90
C LYS A 281 -6.72 -13.27 2.30
N MET A 282 -5.97 -12.77 3.28
CA MET A 282 -6.07 -13.20 4.69
C MET A 282 -7.32 -12.66 5.40
N LEU A 283 -8.04 -11.70 4.82
CA LEU A 283 -9.26 -11.17 5.41
C LEU A 283 -10.34 -12.24 5.53
N LYS A 284 -10.98 -12.28 6.69
CA LYS A 284 -12.14 -13.11 7.00
C LYS A 284 -13.40 -12.60 6.28
N ASN A 285 -13.62 -11.30 6.33
CA ASN A 285 -14.81 -10.64 5.79
C ASN A 285 -14.44 -9.84 4.52
N LYS A 286 -14.69 -10.43 3.36
CA LYS A 286 -14.45 -9.77 2.07
C LYS A 286 -15.70 -9.09 1.55
N PRO A 287 -15.61 -7.94 0.88
CA PRO A 287 -16.73 -7.33 0.19
C PRO A 287 -17.28 -8.25 -0.90
N SER A 288 -18.53 -8.03 -1.30
CA SER A 288 -19.10 -8.75 -2.43
C SER A 288 -18.34 -8.45 -3.73
N GLU A 289 -18.35 -9.40 -4.65
CA GLU A 289 -17.69 -9.23 -5.95
C GLU A 289 -18.18 -7.97 -6.69
N THR A 290 -19.45 -7.62 -6.53
CA THR A 290 -20.03 -6.39 -7.11
C THR A 290 -19.36 -5.13 -6.58
N VAL A 291 -19.13 -5.04 -5.26
CA VAL A 291 -18.45 -3.90 -4.65
C VAL A 291 -17.00 -3.83 -5.11
N ILE A 292 -16.31 -4.96 -5.14
CA ILE A 292 -14.92 -5.07 -5.61
C ILE A 292 -14.79 -4.60 -7.05
N GLN A 293 -15.64 -5.11 -7.94
CA GLN A 293 -15.63 -4.72 -9.34
C GLN A 293 -15.95 -3.23 -9.53
N GLN A 294 -16.82 -2.64 -8.69
CA GLN A 294 -17.12 -1.22 -8.73
C GLN A 294 -15.89 -0.38 -8.39
N ILE A 295 -15.18 -0.71 -7.28
CA ILE A 295 -13.96 0.00 -6.87
C ILE A 295 -12.91 -0.03 -7.98
N VAL A 296 -12.67 -1.22 -8.56
CA VAL A 296 -11.67 -1.39 -9.61
C VAL A 296 -12.08 -0.65 -10.90
N ARG A 297 -13.37 -0.69 -11.29
CA ARG A 297 -13.85 0.08 -12.46
C ARG A 297 -13.66 1.58 -12.28
N GLU A 298 -14.00 2.12 -11.10
CA GLU A 298 -13.78 3.55 -10.81
C GLU A 298 -12.31 3.93 -10.99
N ALA A 299 -11.38 3.13 -10.44
CA ALA A 299 -9.95 3.37 -10.59
C ALA A 299 -9.49 3.31 -12.05
N VAL A 300 -9.96 2.33 -12.82
CA VAL A 300 -9.62 2.17 -14.24
C VAL A 300 -10.10 3.35 -15.08
N GLU A 301 -11.32 3.82 -14.87
CA GLU A 301 -11.85 4.97 -15.61
C GLU A 301 -11.07 6.27 -15.30
N ILE A 302 -10.68 6.46 -14.04
CA ILE A 302 -9.86 7.59 -13.64
C ILE A 302 -8.46 7.51 -14.27
N GLU A 303 -7.83 6.34 -14.25
CA GLU A 303 -6.51 6.15 -14.87
C GLU A 303 -6.55 6.36 -16.39
N LYS A 304 -7.54 5.80 -17.08
CA LYS A 304 -7.73 6.03 -18.53
C LYS A 304 -7.92 7.51 -18.83
N SER A 305 -8.78 8.19 -18.07
CA SER A 305 -8.99 9.63 -18.21
C SER A 305 -7.69 10.43 -18.03
N PHE A 306 -6.88 10.09 -17.01
CA PHE A 306 -5.59 10.71 -16.80
C PHE A 306 -4.65 10.53 -18.00
N ILE A 307 -4.52 9.32 -18.52
CA ILE A 307 -3.65 9.02 -19.67
C ILE A 307 -4.12 9.71 -20.95
N ILE A 308 -5.42 9.86 -21.13
CA ILE A 308 -5.99 10.48 -22.34
C ILE A 308 -5.94 12.02 -22.27
N GLU A 309 -6.27 12.59 -21.12
CA GLU A 309 -6.46 14.03 -20.97
C GLU A 309 -5.16 14.76 -20.56
N ALA A 310 -4.46 14.25 -19.52
CA ALA A 310 -3.27 14.90 -18.98
C ALA A 310 -2.00 14.48 -19.72
N LEU A 311 -1.95 13.23 -20.13
CA LEU A 311 -0.80 12.60 -20.75
C LEU A 311 -1.17 11.96 -22.09
N PRO A 312 -1.59 12.72 -23.11
CA PRO A 312 -1.90 12.11 -24.39
C PRO A 312 -0.72 11.27 -24.90
N CYS A 313 -0.81 9.96 -24.78
CA CYS A 313 0.29 9.04 -25.16
C CYS A 313 0.75 9.23 -26.61
N SER A 314 -0.12 9.80 -27.47
CA SER A 314 0.22 10.23 -28.83
C SER A 314 1.37 11.24 -28.86
N LEU A 315 1.59 12.02 -27.78
CA LEU A 315 2.68 12.99 -27.69
C LEU A 315 4.07 12.34 -27.71
N ILE A 316 4.16 11.09 -27.25
CA ILE A 316 5.41 10.31 -27.25
C ILE A 316 5.38 9.20 -28.30
N GLY A 317 4.40 9.20 -29.21
CA GLY A 317 4.25 8.20 -30.26
C GLY A 317 3.66 6.87 -29.79
N MET A 318 2.99 6.83 -28.64
CA MET A 318 2.24 5.67 -28.18
C MET A 318 0.78 5.71 -28.67
N ASN A 319 0.19 4.53 -28.77
CA ASN A 319 -1.23 4.39 -29.09
C ASN A 319 -2.07 4.43 -27.80
N SER A 320 -2.96 5.42 -27.68
CA SER A 320 -3.82 5.62 -26.52
C SER A 320 -4.84 4.51 -26.30
N GLU A 321 -5.33 3.88 -27.38
CA GLU A 321 -6.23 2.73 -27.32
C GLU A 321 -5.50 1.54 -26.67
N LYS A 322 -4.30 1.21 -27.16
CA LYS A 322 -3.46 0.18 -26.54
C LYS A 322 -3.10 0.49 -25.09
N MET A 323 -2.93 1.75 -24.73
CA MET A 323 -2.68 2.11 -23.32
C MET A 323 -3.94 1.83 -22.47
N SER A 324 -5.13 2.12 -22.98
CA SER A 324 -6.39 1.77 -22.32
C SER A 324 -6.51 0.24 -22.14
N ASP A 325 -6.17 -0.53 -23.15
CA ASP A 325 -6.14 -2.00 -23.10
C ASP A 325 -5.12 -2.49 -22.05
N TYR A 326 -3.97 -1.83 -21.94
CA TYR A 326 -2.96 -2.17 -20.95
C TYR A 326 -3.43 -1.93 -19.52
N ILE A 327 -4.11 -0.81 -19.25
CA ILE A 327 -4.71 -0.50 -17.96
C ILE A 327 -5.75 -1.56 -17.57
N GLU A 328 -6.62 -1.96 -18.51
CA GLU A 328 -7.57 -3.06 -18.31
C GLU A 328 -6.87 -4.38 -17.99
N TYR A 329 -5.82 -4.72 -18.74
CA TYR A 329 -5.05 -5.94 -18.53
C TYR A 329 -4.44 -5.99 -17.13
N VAL A 330 -3.81 -4.89 -16.67
CA VAL A 330 -3.21 -4.81 -15.33
C VAL A 330 -4.29 -4.94 -14.25
N SER A 331 -5.45 -4.32 -14.45
CA SER A 331 -6.58 -4.38 -13.53
C SER A 331 -7.20 -5.77 -13.43
N ASP A 332 -7.30 -6.49 -14.55
CA ASP A 332 -7.72 -7.89 -14.57
C ASP A 332 -6.73 -8.81 -13.84
N ARG A 333 -5.44 -8.49 -13.89
CA ARG A 333 -4.42 -9.21 -13.10
C ARG A 333 -4.61 -8.97 -11.61
N LEU A 334 -4.81 -7.71 -11.20
CA LEU A 334 -5.09 -7.36 -9.81
C LEU A 334 -6.31 -8.14 -9.30
N LEU A 335 -7.42 -8.14 -10.03
CA LEU A 335 -8.62 -8.90 -9.67
C LEU A 335 -8.33 -10.39 -9.50
N LYS A 336 -7.62 -11.00 -10.46
CA LYS A 336 -7.24 -12.42 -10.39
C LYS A 336 -6.36 -12.71 -9.17
N GLN A 337 -5.40 -11.85 -8.89
CA GLN A 337 -4.51 -11.99 -7.72
C GLN A 337 -5.29 -11.83 -6.41
N ALA A 338 -6.30 -10.95 -6.36
CA ALA A 338 -7.21 -10.81 -5.23
C ALA A 338 -8.21 -11.98 -5.09
N GLY A 339 -8.29 -12.90 -6.06
CA GLY A 339 -9.15 -14.07 -6.03
C GLY A 339 -10.53 -13.86 -6.69
N PHE A 340 -10.69 -12.85 -7.55
CA PHE A 340 -11.95 -12.51 -8.23
C PHE A 340 -11.90 -12.71 -9.75
N ASN A 341 -13.07 -12.65 -10.37
CA ASN A 341 -13.18 -12.78 -11.81
C ASN A 341 -12.68 -11.52 -12.52
N LYS A 342 -12.06 -11.72 -13.66
CA LYS A 342 -11.69 -10.65 -14.58
C LYS A 342 -12.94 -9.92 -15.10
N ILE A 343 -12.78 -8.64 -15.42
CA ILE A 343 -13.85 -7.79 -15.95
C ILE A 343 -13.74 -7.66 -17.47
N TRP A 344 -12.54 -7.34 -17.97
CA TRP A 344 -12.33 -6.97 -19.39
C TRP A 344 -11.81 -8.13 -20.23
N ASN A 345 -11.02 -9.02 -19.67
CA ASN A 345 -10.33 -10.12 -20.37
C ASN A 345 -9.39 -9.65 -21.47
N THR A 346 -8.88 -8.43 -21.34
CA THR A 346 -7.94 -7.83 -22.28
C THR A 346 -6.56 -8.49 -22.18
N GLN A 347 -5.86 -8.62 -23.32
CA GLN A 347 -4.49 -9.13 -23.35
C GLN A 347 -3.48 -7.98 -23.27
N ASN A 348 -2.25 -8.27 -22.82
CA ASN A 348 -1.20 -7.28 -22.82
C ASN A 348 -0.87 -6.80 -24.25
N PRO A 349 -1.11 -5.53 -24.60
CA PRO A 349 -0.85 -5.02 -25.94
C PRO A 349 0.60 -4.63 -26.19
N PHE A 350 1.45 -4.65 -25.12
CA PHE A 350 2.84 -4.21 -25.17
C PHE A 350 3.81 -5.34 -24.84
N ASP A 351 4.53 -5.83 -25.84
CA ASP A 351 5.56 -6.86 -25.73
C ASP A 351 6.67 -6.49 -24.75
N PHE A 352 7.09 -5.22 -24.71
CA PHE A 352 8.13 -4.72 -23.82
C PHE A 352 7.74 -4.74 -22.35
N MET A 353 6.44 -4.80 -22.04
CA MET A 353 5.93 -4.89 -20.67
C MET A 353 5.83 -6.34 -20.16
N GLU A 354 5.98 -7.35 -21.02
CA GLU A 354 5.91 -8.77 -20.59
C GLU A 354 7.06 -9.14 -19.64
N ASN A 355 8.24 -8.55 -19.85
CA ASN A 355 9.43 -8.81 -19.03
C ASN A 355 9.41 -8.09 -17.66
N ILE A 356 8.47 -7.18 -17.47
CA ILE A 356 8.30 -6.37 -16.27
C ILE A 356 7.13 -6.91 -15.43
N SER A 357 6.31 -7.79 -16.03
CA SER A 357 5.15 -8.34 -15.36
C SER A 357 5.56 -9.29 -14.24
N LEU A 358 5.02 -9.03 -13.06
CA LEU A 358 5.31 -9.67 -11.75
C LEU A 358 4.87 -11.15 -11.63
N ASP A 359 4.54 -11.83 -12.72
CA ASP A 359 4.21 -13.25 -12.69
C ASP A 359 5.48 -14.12 -12.65
N GLY A 360 6.02 -14.36 -11.45
CA GLY A 360 6.81 -15.55 -11.15
C GLY A 360 8.14 -15.74 -11.88
N LYS A 361 8.64 -14.75 -12.61
CA LYS A 361 9.99 -14.85 -13.20
C LYS A 361 11.02 -14.22 -12.27
N THR A 362 11.76 -15.06 -11.59
CA THR A 362 12.90 -14.81 -10.69
C THR A 362 13.96 -13.82 -11.23
N ASN A 363 13.99 -13.54 -12.52
CA ASN A 363 15.08 -12.82 -13.18
C ASN A 363 15.10 -11.30 -12.96
N PHE A 364 14.01 -10.66 -12.50
CA PHE A 364 14.01 -9.24 -12.22
C PHE A 364 14.75 -8.90 -10.92
N PHE A 365 14.66 -9.81 -9.93
CA PHE A 365 15.36 -9.67 -8.64
C PHE A 365 16.83 -10.13 -8.70
N GLU A 366 17.17 -11.03 -9.61
CA GLU A 366 18.55 -11.52 -9.79
C GLU A 366 19.51 -10.50 -10.42
N LYS A 367 19.01 -9.53 -11.17
CA LYS A 367 19.86 -8.56 -11.88
C LYS A 367 20.66 -7.63 -10.96
N ARG A 368 20.23 -7.45 -9.71
CA ARG A 368 20.89 -6.59 -8.72
C ARG A 368 21.90 -7.32 -7.84
N VAL A 369 21.77 -8.61 -7.67
CA VAL A 369 22.70 -9.45 -6.90
C VAL A 369 24.06 -9.60 -7.61
N GLY A 370 24.16 -9.19 -8.89
CA GLY A 370 25.39 -9.23 -9.67
C GLY A 370 26.39 -8.11 -9.36
N ASP A 371 25.96 -6.96 -8.85
CA ASP A 371 26.82 -5.80 -8.66
C ASP A 371 27.33 -5.60 -7.21
N TYR A 372 26.64 -6.17 -6.22
CA TYR A 372 27.12 -6.27 -4.84
C TYR A 372 27.27 -7.74 -4.44
N GLY A 373 28.49 -8.12 -4.08
CA GLY A 373 28.92 -9.49 -3.86
C GLY A 373 27.93 -10.34 -3.06
N LYS A 374 27.78 -11.59 -3.49
CA LYS A 374 26.98 -12.63 -2.85
C LYS A 374 27.18 -12.62 -1.34
N ILE A 375 26.13 -12.26 -0.60
CA ILE A 375 26.01 -12.64 0.80
C ILE A 375 25.78 -14.15 0.76
N ASP A 376 26.73 -14.89 1.25
CA ASP A 376 26.72 -16.35 1.28
C ASP A 376 25.56 -16.80 2.19
N GLU A 377 24.59 -17.52 1.64
CA GLU A 377 23.44 -18.07 2.38
C GLU A 377 23.85 -19.11 3.45
N SER A 378 25.17 -19.37 3.58
CA SER A 378 25.71 -20.36 4.52
C SER A 378 25.86 -19.85 5.97
N THR A 379 25.56 -18.60 6.27
CA THR A 379 25.50 -18.08 7.64
C THR A 379 24.08 -18.03 8.17
N ALA A 380 23.43 -19.19 8.27
CA ALA A 380 22.32 -19.36 9.18
C ALA A 380 22.87 -19.13 10.61
N VAL A 381 22.42 -18.09 11.28
CA VAL A 381 22.71 -17.88 12.69
C VAL A 381 21.96 -18.96 13.45
N THR A 382 22.69 -20.01 13.85
CA THR A 382 22.17 -21.01 14.80
C THR A 382 22.30 -20.44 16.21
N PHE A 383 21.17 -20.31 16.90
CA PHE A 383 21.10 -19.95 18.31
C PHE A 383 21.31 -21.18 19.22
N ASP A 384 22.39 -21.90 19.02
CA ASP A 384 22.75 -23.08 19.83
C ASP A 384 23.98 -22.82 20.72
N GLU A 385 24.10 -21.63 21.30
CA GLU A 385 25.04 -21.40 22.39
C GLU A 385 24.27 -21.19 23.70
N GLU A 386 24.32 -22.22 24.57
CA GLU A 386 23.93 -22.13 25.97
C GLU A 386 24.81 -21.08 26.69
N PHE A 387 24.16 -20.12 27.35
CA PHE A 387 24.78 -19.20 28.30
C PHE A 387 24.87 -19.85 29.67
#